data_f54c8d2555a76cf183128aa849ccba85
#
_entry.id   f54c8d2555a76cf183128aa849ccba85
#
_cell.length_a   1.000
_cell.length_b   1.000
_cell.length_c   1.000
_cell.angle_alpha   90.00
_cell.angle_beta   90.00
_cell.angle_gamma   90.00
#
_symmetry.space_group_name_H-M   'P 1'
#
loop_
_entity.id
_entity.type
_entity.pdbx_description
1 polymer ?
#
loop_
_entity_poly.entity_id
_entity_poly.type
_entity_poly.pdbx_seq_one_letter_code
_entity_poly.pdbx_strand_id
1 'polypeptide(L)'
;MSYREGTIYNLSSPNTNQCYIGCTTKDLKTTFTHLRAYSKRNRGVSSNVIIEAGDAQIEVLETFHDITISALRKELGKVQEKYADVCVNTHRAGRTVKDRYKLNPEKFIDKQKEFYQANRDKVLRKLALKSMKKRGLPCTDRVREKYNITQAEIDDCIKRWNDLKK
;
A
#
# COMPACT_ATOMS: atom_id res chain seq x y z
N MET A 1 -14.42 0.86 -15.23
CA MET A 1 -13.19 1.62 -14.87
C MET A 1 -13.36 3.04 -15.35
N SER A 2 -13.05 4.03 -14.52
CA SER A 2 -13.19 5.45 -14.90
C SER A 2 -11.90 5.90 -15.56
N TYR A 3 -11.97 6.30 -16.82
CA TYR A 3 -10.88 6.93 -17.56
C TYR A 3 -10.89 8.45 -17.29
N ARG A 4 -9.72 9.05 -17.17
CA ARG A 4 -9.56 10.47 -16.83
C ARG A 4 -8.33 11.02 -17.54
N GLU A 5 -8.25 12.33 -17.61
CA GLU A 5 -7.01 13.00 -17.93
C GLU A 5 -6.05 12.87 -16.73
N GLY A 6 -4.80 12.52 -16.98
CA GLY A 6 -3.77 12.30 -15.97
C GLY A 6 -2.50 13.05 -16.32
N THR A 7 -1.90 13.73 -15.35
CA THR A 7 -0.68 14.51 -15.54
C THR A 7 0.40 14.02 -14.60
N ILE A 8 1.60 13.78 -15.11
CA ILE A 8 2.82 13.59 -14.33
C ILE A 8 3.52 14.95 -14.28
N TYR A 9 3.92 15.34 -13.09
CA TYR A 9 4.54 16.63 -12.83
C TYR A 9 5.85 16.51 -12.07
N ASN A 10 6.72 17.50 -12.27
CA ASN A 10 7.91 17.76 -11.48
C ASN A 10 7.63 18.90 -10.50
N LEU A 11 8.00 18.70 -9.26
CA LEU A 11 8.07 19.73 -8.24
C LEU A 11 9.55 19.96 -7.93
N SER A 12 10.06 21.15 -8.20
CA SER A 12 11.46 21.53 -8.02
C SER A 12 11.57 22.85 -7.29
N SER A 13 12.76 23.19 -6.82
CA SER A 13 13.09 24.48 -6.24
C SER A 13 14.51 24.89 -6.69
N PRO A 14 14.77 26.16 -7.03
CA PRO A 14 16.11 26.62 -7.34
C PRO A 14 17.10 26.52 -6.17
N ASN A 15 16.57 26.34 -4.97
CA ASN A 15 17.35 26.27 -3.73
C ASN A 15 17.82 24.84 -3.40
N THR A 16 17.51 23.84 -4.26
CA THR A 16 17.95 22.44 -4.09
C THR A 16 18.13 21.76 -5.43
N ASN A 17 19.08 20.85 -5.53
CA ASN A 17 19.27 20.00 -6.71
C ASN A 17 18.31 18.79 -6.72
N GLN A 18 17.41 18.71 -5.75
CA GLN A 18 16.46 17.61 -5.64
C GLN A 18 15.13 17.98 -6.31
N CYS A 19 14.37 16.96 -6.68
CA CYS A 19 13.03 17.11 -7.21
C CYS A 19 12.06 16.06 -6.65
N TYR A 20 10.78 16.34 -6.76
CA TYR A 20 9.72 15.38 -6.45
C TYR A 20 8.85 15.15 -7.67
N ILE A 21 8.73 13.89 -8.11
CA ILE A 21 7.90 13.51 -9.25
C ILE A 21 6.57 12.94 -8.75
N GLY A 22 5.48 13.58 -9.12
CA GLY A 22 4.13 13.19 -8.73
C GLY A 22 3.18 13.03 -9.92
N CYS A 23 1.98 12.52 -9.65
CA CYS A 23 0.91 12.51 -10.64
C CYS A 23 -0.41 13.03 -10.05
N THR A 24 -1.23 13.58 -10.91
CA THR A 24 -2.54 14.12 -10.55
C THR A 24 -3.55 13.90 -11.67
N THR A 25 -4.83 13.89 -11.32
CA THR A 25 -5.97 13.97 -12.25
C THR A 25 -6.71 15.30 -12.09
N LYS A 26 -6.13 16.24 -11.35
CA LYS A 26 -6.61 17.60 -11.16
C LYS A 26 -5.69 18.56 -11.89
N ASP A 27 -6.12 19.81 -12.05
CA ASP A 27 -5.24 20.85 -12.56
C ASP A 27 -4.02 21.06 -11.64
N LEU A 28 -2.89 21.51 -12.23
CA LEU A 28 -1.64 21.66 -11.51
C LEU A 28 -1.69 22.75 -10.42
N LYS A 29 -2.42 23.82 -10.65
CA LYS A 29 -2.55 24.94 -9.68
C LYS A 29 -3.21 24.46 -8.39
N THR A 30 -4.32 23.71 -8.53
CA THR A 30 -5.00 23.08 -7.42
C THR A 30 -4.11 22.05 -6.73
N THR A 31 -3.40 21.22 -7.50
CA THR A 31 -2.47 20.22 -6.97
C THR A 31 -1.35 20.88 -6.17
N PHE A 32 -0.74 21.95 -6.69
CA PHE A 32 0.32 22.69 -6.00
C PHE A 32 -0.16 23.34 -4.70
N THR A 33 -1.34 23.95 -4.73
CA THR A 33 -1.97 24.53 -3.52
C THR A 33 -2.18 23.44 -2.44
N HIS A 34 -2.66 22.26 -2.83
CA HIS A 34 -2.83 21.14 -1.92
C HIS A 34 -1.49 20.64 -1.35
N LEU A 35 -0.45 20.53 -2.16
CA LEU A 35 0.88 20.12 -1.69
C LEU A 35 1.43 21.10 -0.66
N ARG A 36 1.34 22.40 -0.91
CA ARG A 36 1.76 23.45 0.04
C ARG A 36 0.94 23.43 1.35
N ALA A 37 -0.36 23.25 1.26
CA ALA A 37 -1.22 23.13 2.43
C ALA A 37 -0.93 21.85 3.24
N TYR A 38 -0.64 20.75 2.54
CA TYR A 38 -0.33 19.47 3.16
C TYR A 38 1.04 19.48 3.84
N SER A 39 2.05 20.10 3.24
CA SER A 39 3.38 20.29 3.81
C SER A 39 3.34 20.97 5.18
N LYS A 40 2.51 22.00 5.33
CA LYS A 40 2.34 22.72 6.62
C LYS A 40 1.79 21.84 7.75
N ARG A 41 1.02 20.78 7.41
CA ARG A 41 0.32 19.91 8.38
C ARG A 41 1.07 18.62 8.69
N ASN A 42 1.77 18.07 7.71
CA ASN A 42 2.38 16.75 7.77
C ASN A 42 3.88 16.83 7.51
N ARG A 43 4.68 16.74 8.55
CA ARG A 43 6.15 16.60 8.44
C ARG A 43 6.47 15.15 8.02
N GLY A 44 7.41 14.98 7.09
CA GLY A 44 7.89 13.66 6.66
C GLY A 44 7.33 13.13 5.33
N VAL A 45 6.65 13.96 4.55
CA VAL A 45 6.29 13.65 3.16
C VAL A 45 7.43 14.07 2.24
N SER A 46 7.79 13.25 1.27
CA SER A 46 8.93 13.48 0.38
C SER A 46 8.90 14.84 -0.34
N SER A 47 7.70 15.30 -0.74
CA SER A 47 7.53 16.62 -1.38
C SER A 47 7.85 17.82 -0.46
N ASN A 48 7.86 17.60 0.86
CA ASN A 48 8.14 18.69 1.82
C ASN A 48 9.57 19.21 1.66
N VAL A 49 10.53 18.34 1.36
CA VAL A 49 11.93 18.73 1.14
C VAL A 49 12.02 19.84 0.10
N ILE A 50 11.24 19.75 -0.97
CA ILE A 50 11.24 20.76 -2.05
C ILE A 50 10.48 22.02 -1.64
N ILE A 51 9.34 21.87 -0.95
CA ILE A 51 8.52 23.02 -0.52
C ILE A 51 9.22 23.81 0.58
N GLU A 52 9.88 23.15 1.51
CA GLU A 52 10.62 23.77 2.61
C GLU A 52 11.94 24.44 2.14
N ALA A 53 12.51 23.98 1.00
CA ALA A 53 13.65 24.66 0.39
C ALA A 53 13.30 26.08 -0.11
N GLY A 54 12.01 26.41 -0.28
CA GLY A 54 11.50 27.70 -0.75
C GLY A 54 11.46 27.78 -2.27
N ASP A 55 10.74 28.75 -2.78
CA ASP A 55 10.57 29.03 -4.22
C ASP A 55 10.21 27.82 -5.08
N ALA A 56 9.43 26.89 -4.48
CA ALA A 56 9.00 25.66 -5.14
C ALA A 56 8.11 25.97 -6.34
N GLN A 57 8.42 25.31 -7.46
CA GLN A 57 7.72 25.42 -8.75
C GLN A 57 7.21 24.05 -9.15
N ILE A 58 6.08 24.03 -9.86
CA ILE A 58 5.47 22.81 -10.38
C ILE A 58 5.33 22.92 -11.90
N GLU A 59 5.78 21.92 -12.63
CA GLU A 59 5.74 21.86 -14.08
C GLU A 59 5.21 20.52 -14.59
N VAL A 60 4.57 20.53 -15.77
CA VAL A 60 4.13 19.31 -16.45
C VAL A 60 5.32 18.60 -17.06
N LEU A 61 5.46 17.30 -16.81
CA LEU A 61 6.37 16.42 -17.53
C LEU A 61 5.68 15.67 -18.65
N GLU A 62 4.54 15.07 -18.35
CA GLU A 62 3.78 14.27 -19.31
C GLU A 62 2.28 14.38 -19.02
N THR A 63 1.46 14.43 -20.09
CA THR A 63 -0.02 14.40 -19.98
C THR A 63 -0.57 13.19 -20.72
N PHE A 64 -1.54 12.53 -20.13
CA PHE A 64 -2.19 11.34 -20.64
C PHE A 64 -3.70 11.57 -20.72
N HIS A 65 -4.27 11.27 -21.88
CA HIS A 65 -5.72 11.26 -22.09
C HIS A 65 -6.25 9.82 -21.87
N ASP A 66 -7.45 9.69 -21.38
CA ASP A 66 -8.16 8.40 -21.22
C ASP A 66 -7.34 7.34 -20.45
N ILE A 67 -6.65 7.74 -19.38
CA ILE A 67 -5.83 6.86 -18.56
C ILE A 67 -6.55 6.45 -17.27
N THR A 68 -6.36 5.21 -16.82
CA THR A 68 -6.77 4.78 -15.49
C THR A 68 -5.72 5.21 -14.45
N ILE A 69 -6.17 5.45 -13.20
CA ILE A 69 -5.25 5.80 -12.10
C ILE A 69 -4.15 4.74 -11.91
N SER A 70 -4.47 3.46 -12.12
CA SER A 70 -3.48 2.38 -12.02
C SER A 70 -2.42 2.45 -13.11
N ALA A 71 -2.83 2.75 -14.35
CA ALA A 71 -1.91 2.93 -15.47
C ALA A 71 -1.06 4.19 -15.28
N LEU A 72 -1.66 5.32 -14.89
CA LEU A 72 -0.95 6.56 -14.58
C LEU A 72 0.13 6.36 -13.51
N ARG A 73 -0.15 5.56 -12.47
CA ARG A 73 0.85 5.23 -11.44
C ARG A 73 2.00 4.37 -11.97
N LYS A 74 1.75 3.51 -12.96
CA LYS A 74 2.82 2.73 -13.61
C LYS A 74 3.72 3.64 -14.44
N GLU A 75 3.14 4.57 -15.23
CA GLU A 75 3.91 5.56 -15.98
C GLU A 75 4.71 6.47 -15.05
N LEU A 76 4.10 6.97 -13.97
CA LEU A 76 4.81 7.70 -12.92
C LEU A 76 6.05 6.93 -12.41
N GLY A 77 5.93 5.62 -12.19
CA GLY A 77 7.05 4.79 -11.75
C GLY A 77 8.21 4.75 -12.77
N LYS A 78 7.91 4.76 -14.08
CA LYS A 78 8.93 4.83 -15.14
C LYS A 78 9.62 6.20 -15.15
N VAL A 79 8.84 7.28 -14.99
CA VAL A 79 9.41 8.63 -14.93
C VAL A 79 10.27 8.80 -13.68
N GLN A 80 9.83 8.35 -12.52
CA GLN A 80 10.63 8.37 -11.30
C GLN A 80 11.96 7.61 -11.43
N GLU A 81 12.01 6.58 -12.28
CA GLU A 81 13.25 5.84 -12.56
C GLU A 81 14.25 6.68 -13.36
N LYS A 82 13.78 7.48 -14.33
CA LYS A 82 14.64 8.39 -15.12
C LYS A 82 15.26 9.48 -14.23
N TYR A 83 14.59 9.87 -13.16
CA TYR A 83 15.04 10.92 -12.23
C TYR A 83 15.58 10.34 -10.89
N ALA A 84 15.95 9.06 -10.84
CA ALA A 84 16.29 8.35 -9.59
C ALA A 84 17.38 9.05 -8.77
N ASP A 85 18.36 9.65 -9.41
CA ASP A 85 19.51 10.27 -8.75
C ASP A 85 19.18 11.58 -8.03
N VAL A 86 18.13 12.28 -8.45
CA VAL A 86 17.73 13.59 -7.88
C VAL A 86 16.34 13.57 -7.26
N CYS A 87 15.62 12.47 -7.38
CA CYS A 87 14.24 12.34 -6.94
C CYS A 87 14.14 11.98 -5.45
N VAL A 88 13.48 12.83 -4.66
CA VAL A 88 13.23 12.58 -3.23
C VAL A 88 12.11 11.60 -2.93
N ASN A 89 11.47 11.02 -3.94
CA ASN A 89 10.39 10.06 -3.75
C ASN A 89 10.89 8.81 -2.99
N THR A 90 10.44 8.60 -1.76
CA THR A 90 10.81 7.44 -0.93
C THR A 90 10.29 6.12 -1.48
N HIS A 91 9.23 6.16 -2.26
CA HIS A 91 8.61 4.97 -2.85
C HIS A 91 8.37 5.17 -4.33
N ARG A 92 8.87 4.23 -5.14
CA ARG A 92 8.57 4.17 -6.56
C ARG A 92 7.10 3.79 -6.77
N ALA A 93 6.39 4.59 -7.54
CA ALA A 93 4.99 4.37 -7.86
C ALA A 93 4.77 3.13 -8.75
N GLY A 94 3.56 2.60 -8.77
CA GLY A 94 3.17 1.50 -9.67
C GLY A 94 3.72 0.12 -9.32
N ARG A 95 4.61 -0.01 -8.35
CA ARG A 95 5.13 -1.32 -7.91
C ARG A 95 4.07 -2.11 -7.18
N THR A 96 3.86 -3.35 -7.62
CA THR A 96 3.00 -4.31 -6.92
C THR A 96 3.70 -4.87 -5.67
N VAL A 97 2.94 -5.52 -4.79
CA VAL A 97 3.51 -6.27 -3.65
C VAL A 97 4.51 -7.33 -4.15
N LYS A 98 4.20 -7.98 -5.29
CA LYS A 98 5.06 -8.98 -5.92
C LYS A 98 6.40 -8.38 -6.38
N ASP A 99 6.39 -7.17 -6.94
CA ASP A 99 7.62 -6.48 -7.36
C ASP A 99 8.48 -6.07 -6.15
N ARG A 100 7.83 -5.61 -5.08
CA ARG A 100 8.53 -5.30 -3.81
C ARG A 100 9.16 -6.54 -3.18
N TYR A 101 8.45 -7.67 -3.22
CA TYR A 101 8.97 -8.96 -2.74
C TYR A 101 10.21 -9.40 -3.54
N LYS A 102 10.16 -9.30 -4.88
CA LYS A 102 11.30 -9.66 -5.75
C LYS A 102 12.55 -8.84 -5.47
N LEU A 103 12.39 -7.57 -5.11
CA LEU A 103 13.52 -6.67 -4.83
C LEU A 103 14.18 -6.91 -3.48
N ASN A 104 13.42 -7.32 -2.47
CA ASN A 104 13.92 -7.54 -1.11
C ASN A 104 13.18 -8.72 -0.45
N PRO A 105 13.38 -9.96 -0.92
CA PRO A 105 12.67 -11.12 -0.40
C PRO A 105 12.97 -11.37 1.09
N GLU A 106 14.22 -11.20 1.51
CA GLU A 106 14.65 -11.43 2.90
C GLU A 106 13.90 -10.54 3.88
N LYS A 107 13.80 -9.24 3.58
CA LYS A 107 13.08 -8.28 4.43
C LYS A 107 11.58 -8.65 4.61
N PHE A 108 10.96 -9.22 3.58
CA PHE A 108 9.58 -9.70 3.67
C PHE A 108 9.47 -10.98 4.50
N ILE A 109 10.42 -11.91 4.31
CA ILE A 109 10.48 -13.17 5.05
C ILE A 109 10.69 -12.89 6.55
N ASP A 110 11.61 -11.99 6.89
CA ASP A 110 11.90 -11.66 8.28
C ASP A 110 10.71 -10.97 8.97
N LYS A 111 10.10 -9.97 8.32
CA LYS A 111 8.86 -9.37 8.82
C LYS A 111 7.73 -10.39 9.00
N GLN A 112 7.63 -11.36 8.09
CA GLN A 112 6.62 -12.40 8.19
C GLN A 112 6.91 -13.36 9.35
N LYS A 113 8.19 -13.71 9.58
CA LYS A 113 8.64 -14.51 10.73
C LYS A 113 8.36 -13.78 12.04
N GLU A 114 8.76 -12.51 12.16
CA GLU A 114 8.48 -11.66 13.33
C GLU A 114 6.98 -11.58 13.62
N PHE A 115 6.17 -11.29 12.60
CA PHE A 115 4.72 -11.25 12.73
C PHE A 115 4.15 -12.59 13.19
N TYR A 116 4.63 -13.71 12.61
CA TYR A 116 4.17 -15.04 12.98
C TYR A 116 4.58 -15.39 14.41
N GLN A 117 5.81 -15.08 14.82
CA GLN A 117 6.28 -15.30 16.20
C GLN A 117 5.44 -14.51 17.19
N ALA A 118 5.23 -13.20 16.94
CA ALA A 118 4.45 -12.33 17.81
C ALA A 118 2.95 -12.70 17.88
N ASN A 119 2.40 -13.33 16.84
CA ASN A 119 0.97 -13.62 16.73
C ASN A 119 0.66 -15.11 16.59
N ARG A 120 1.60 -15.98 16.92
CA ARG A 120 1.52 -17.42 16.67
C ARG A 120 0.19 -18.03 17.12
N ASP A 121 -0.20 -17.77 18.37
CA ASP A 121 -1.41 -18.38 18.94
C ASP A 121 -2.69 -17.86 18.28
N LYS A 122 -2.75 -16.56 17.94
CA LYS A 122 -3.85 -15.97 17.17
C LYS A 122 -3.96 -16.58 15.77
N VAL A 123 -2.82 -16.79 15.10
CA VAL A 123 -2.77 -17.39 13.75
C VAL A 123 -3.22 -18.85 13.81
N LEU A 124 -2.72 -19.63 14.78
CA LEU A 124 -3.06 -21.04 14.92
C LEU A 124 -4.51 -21.22 15.33
N ARG A 125 -5.04 -20.38 16.24
CA ARG A 125 -6.47 -20.34 16.58
C ARG A 125 -7.34 -20.09 15.34
N LYS A 126 -6.98 -19.07 14.52
CA LYS A 126 -7.71 -18.74 13.28
C LYS A 126 -7.67 -19.89 12.27
N LEU A 127 -6.54 -20.58 12.16
CA LEU A 127 -6.40 -21.75 11.29
C LEU A 127 -7.26 -22.93 11.77
N ALA A 128 -7.33 -23.18 13.06
CA ALA A 128 -8.20 -24.20 13.64
C ALA A 128 -9.67 -23.93 13.32
N LEU A 129 -10.15 -22.71 13.56
CA LEU A 129 -11.53 -22.29 13.21
C LEU A 129 -11.80 -22.41 11.70
N LYS A 130 -10.85 -22.00 10.84
CA LYS A 130 -10.98 -22.14 9.39
C LYS A 130 -11.05 -23.60 8.95
N SER A 131 -10.26 -24.48 9.58
CA SER A 131 -10.27 -25.92 9.31
C SER A 131 -11.60 -26.55 9.68
N MET A 132 -12.18 -26.18 10.84
CA MET A 132 -13.51 -26.65 11.25
C MET A 132 -14.59 -26.20 10.25
N LYS A 133 -14.60 -24.95 9.85
CA LYS A 133 -15.53 -24.42 8.82
C LYS A 133 -15.41 -25.15 7.48
N LYS A 134 -14.21 -25.58 7.09
CA LYS A 134 -13.96 -26.27 5.82
C LYS A 134 -14.36 -27.75 5.89
N ARG A 135 -14.19 -28.41 7.04
CA ARG A 135 -14.40 -29.84 7.20
C ARG A 135 -15.76 -30.22 7.81
N GLY A 136 -16.43 -29.28 8.46
CA GLY A 136 -17.66 -29.54 9.22
C GLY A 136 -17.46 -30.42 10.44
N LEU A 137 -16.21 -30.54 10.92
CA LEU A 137 -15.85 -31.38 12.07
C LEU A 137 -15.31 -30.50 13.19
N PRO A 138 -15.66 -30.80 14.45
CA PRO A 138 -15.11 -30.09 15.60
C PRO A 138 -13.59 -30.32 15.70
N CYS A 139 -12.89 -29.40 16.37
CA CYS A 139 -11.50 -29.61 16.73
C CYS A 139 -11.38 -30.61 17.90
N THR A 140 -10.19 -31.19 18.07
CA THR A 140 -9.89 -32.02 19.24
C THR A 140 -9.88 -31.18 20.52
N ASP A 141 -10.20 -31.80 21.67
CA ASP A 141 -10.19 -31.12 22.97
C ASP A 141 -8.87 -30.44 23.28
N ARG A 142 -7.75 -31.08 22.94
CA ARG A 142 -6.40 -30.49 23.05
C ARG A 142 -6.25 -29.17 22.27
N VAL A 143 -6.83 -29.07 21.09
CA VAL A 143 -6.78 -27.84 20.26
C VAL A 143 -7.74 -26.79 20.81
N ARG A 144 -8.91 -27.24 21.30
CA ARG A 144 -9.92 -26.39 21.94
C ARG A 144 -9.35 -25.69 23.16
N GLU A 145 -8.78 -26.45 24.10
CA GLU A 145 -8.16 -25.93 25.31
C GLU A 145 -6.97 -25.01 25.00
N LYS A 146 -6.05 -25.48 24.18
CA LYS A 146 -4.83 -24.73 23.82
C LYS A 146 -5.10 -23.37 23.22
N TYR A 147 -6.16 -23.21 22.43
CA TYR A 147 -6.46 -21.96 21.73
C TYR A 147 -7.72 -21.27 22.26
N ASN A 148 -8.25 -21.67 23.37
CA ASN A 148 -9.43 -21.09 24.02
C ASN A 148 -10.63 -20.97 23.05
N ILE A 149 -10.94 -22.07 22.34
CA ILE A 149 -12.03 -22.09 21.38
C ILE A 149 -13.30 -22.47 22.15
N THR A 150 -14.29 -21.58 22.14
CA THR A 150 -15.56 -21.80 22.84
C THR A 150 -16.49 -22.77 22.11
N GLN A 151 -17.41 -23.41 22.82
CA GLN A 151 -18.41 -24.29 22.22
C GLN A 151 -19.25 -23.56 21.19
N ALA A 152 -19.64 -22.31 21.48
CA ALA A 152 -20.41 -21.48 20.56
C ALA A 152 -19.69 -21.23 19.22
N GLU A 153 -18.37 -21.07 19.23
CA GLU A 153 -17.57 -20.90 17.99
C GLU A 153 -17.51 -22.22 17.19
N ILE A 154 -17.47 -23.37 17.86
CA ILE A 154 -17.53 -24.69 17.22
C ILE A 154 -18.89 -24.87 16.54
N ASP A 155 -19.97 -24.58 17.25
CA ASP A 155 -21.34 -24.72 16.76
C ASP A 155 -21.62 -23.80 15.57
N ASP A 156 -21.13 -22.52 15.60
CA ASP A 156 -21.19 -21.59 14.46
C ASP A 156 -20.42 -22.13 13.24
N CYS A 157 -19.24 -22.71 13.44
CA CYS A 157 -18.46 -23.28 12.36
C CYS A 157 -19.17 -24.47 11.70
N ILE A 158 -19.78 -25.36 12.49
CA ILE A 158 -20.53 -26.53 12.00
C ILE A 158 -21.81 -26.09 11.31
N LYS A 159 -22.55 -25.15 11.88
CA LYS A 159 -23.76 -24.58 11.27
C LYS A 159 -23.48 -23.99 9.88
N ARG A 160 -22.47 -23.15 9.76
CA ARG A 160 -22.07 -22.56 8.46
C ARG A 160 -21.67 -23.60 7.43
N TRP A 161 -21.03 -24.67 7.85
CA TRP A 161 -20.67 -25.78 6.93
C TRP A 161 -21.93 -26.50 6.43
N ASN A 162 -22.91 -26.75 7.32
CA ASN A 162 -24.19 -27.38 6.94
C ASN A 162 -25.02 -26.50 6.00
N ASP A 163 -24.99 -25.16 6.21
CA ASP A 163 -25.70 -24.20 5.36
C ASP A 163 -25.09 -24.12 3.93
N LEU A 164 -23.80 -24.35 3.79
CA LEU A 164 -23.11 -24.40 2.50
C LEU A 164 -23.34 -25.70 1.69
N LYS A 165 -23.90 -26.74 2.33
CA LYS A 165 -24.20 -28.01 1.69
C LYS A 165 -25.65 -28.15 1.22
N LYS A 166 -26.52 -27.22 1.60
CA LYS A 166 -27.90 -27.10 1.10
C LYS A 166 -27.93 -26.35 -0.21
#